data_1233ed42faaee314ed6cfec0e7aa02b1
#
_entry.id   1233ed42faaee314ed6cfec0e7aa02b1
#
_cell.length_a   1.000
_cell.length_b   1.000
_cell.length_c   1.000
_cell.angle_alpha   90.00
_cell.angle_beta   90.00
_cell.angle_gamma   90.00
#
_symmetry.space_group_name_H-M   'P 1'
#
loop_
_entity.id
_entity.type
_entity.pdbx_description
1 polymer ?
#
loop_
_entity_poly.entity_id
_entity_poly.type
_entity_poly.pdbx_seq_one_letter_code
_entity_poly.pdbx_strand_id
1 'polypeptide(L)'
;ELLKLHGKISPEDYRKITVALDAFSEGVDKETLVNKIFNFRSDRVTPMMFEFNLAEQAQKHRMRIVLPEGEELRILRAAESLCERGIADIILLGDTDAIQEKIKKFGLKLQDATIIQPTASPRFNAYAQQYYEMRKSKGLTLEQGQERMQDSTYFGTMMVQIGDADGMVSGAVNTTAHTIRPAFEIIKTKPDTSIVSSVFFMCLKDRILVF
;
A
#
# COMPACT_ATOMS: atom_id res chain seq x y z
N GLU A 1 -2.09 5.25 48.50
CA GLU A 1 -1.85 6.42 47.63
C GLU A 1 -2.44 6.28 46.23
N LEU A 2 -2.42 5.09 45.62
CA LEU A 2 -3.05 4.84 44.29
C LEU A 2 -4.52 5.25 44.24
N LEU A 3 -5.27 5.05 45.33
CA LEU A 3 -6.68 5.45 45.43
C LEU A 3 -6.90 6.97 45.36
N LYS A 4 -5.83 7.77 45.46
CA LYS A 4 -5.89 9.23 45.34
C LYS A 4 -5.56 9.74 43.92
N LEU A 5 -5.17 8.84 43.01
CA LEU A 5 -4.90 9.17 41.62
C LEU A 5 -6.22 9.27 40.84
N HIS A 6 -6.86 10.44 40.90
CA HIS A 6 -8.07 10.72 40.15
C HIS A 6 -7.75 11.41 38.81
N GLY A 7 -8.47 11.02 37.76
CA GLY A 7 -8.39 11.63 36.43
C GLY A 7 -7.32 11.01 35.54
N LYS A 8 -7.19 11.58 34.33
CA LYS A 8 -6.17 11.17 33.35
C LYS A 8 -4.80 11.64 33.81
N ILE A 9 -3.79 10.78 33.65
CA ILE A 9 -2.38 11.12 33.89
C ILE A 9 -1.86 11.78 32.62
N SER A 10 -1.33 13.00 32.71
CA SER A 10 -0.61 13.67 31.63
C SER A 10 0.90 13.42 31.74
N PRO A 11 1.67 13.57 30.62
CA PRO A 11 3.12 13.42 30.67
C PRO A 11 3.85 14.36 31.66
N GLU A 12 3.20 15.47 32.02
CA GLU A 12 3.73 16.46 32.96
C GLU A 12 3.42 16.13 34.44
N ASP A 13 2.56 15.14 34.70
CA ASP A 13 2.17 14.71 36.05
C ASP A 13 3.24 13.83 36.72
N TYR A 14 4.51 14.30 36.80
CA TYR A 14 5.64 13.51 37.28
C TYR A 14 5.39 12.81 38.61
N ARG A 15 4.75 13.48 39.59
CA ARG A 15 4.43 12.89 40.88
C ARG A 15 3.45 11.69 40.73
N LYS A 16 2.42 11.80 39.90
CA LYS A 16 1.46 10.71 39.70
C LYS A 16 2.12 9.56 38.97
N ILE A 17 2.96 9.87 37.98
CA ILE A 17 3.73 8.86 37.22
C ILE A 17 4.66 8.11 38.17
N THR A 18 5.44 8.78 39.03
CA THR A 18 6.34 8.15 39.96
C THR A 18 5.58 7.23 40.92
N VAL A 19 4.52 7.68 41.56
CA VAL A 19 3.68 6.85 42.47
C VAL A 19 3.12 5.61 41.75
N ALA A 20 2.67 5.78 40.48
CA ALA A 20 2.15 4.66 39.70
C ALA A 20 3.24 3.64 39.33
N LEU A 21 4.44 4.11 38.96
CA LEU A 21 5.59 3.26 38.64
C LEU A 21 6.12 2.52 39.87
N ASP A 22 6.19 3.18 41.01
CA ASP A 22 6.63 2.57 42.28
C ASP A 22 5.67 1.46 42.70
N ALA A 23 4.37 1.74 42.69
CA ALA A 23 3.33 0.76 43.00
C ALA A 23 3.33 -0.44 42.01
N PHE A 24 3.59 -0.17 40.73
CA PHE A 24 3.74 -1.23 39.73
C PHE A 24 4.99 -2.07 40.01
N SER A 25 6.12 -1.41 40.37
CA SER A 25 7.38 -2.09 40.64
C SER A 25 7.36 -2.94 41.89
N GLU A 26 6.55 -2.56 42.90
CA GLU A 26 6.37 -3.30 44.14
C GLU A 26 5.34 -4.45 44.00
N GLY A 27 4.30 -4.23 43.17
CA GLY A 27 3.18 -5.18 43.03
C GLY A 27 3.30 -6.18 41.89
N VAL A 28 4.24 -5.98 40.96
CA VAL A 28 4.37 -6.80 39.77
C VAL A 28 5.78 -7.36 39.61
N ASP A 29 5.87 -8.68 39.62
CA ASP A 29 7.09 -9.37 39.21
C ASP A 29 7.30 -9.19 37.70
N LYS A 30 8.29 -8.35 37.36
CA LYS A 30 8.60 -7.96 35.98
C LYS A 30 9.01 -9.14 35.12
N GLU A 31 9.79 -10.08 35.65
CA GLU A 31 10.23 -11.26 34.87
C GLU A 31 9.06 -12.18 34.55
N THR A 32 8.22 -12.46 35.53
CA THR A 32 7.02 -13.25 35.32
C THR A 32 6.05 -12.59 34.35
N LEU A 33 5.86 -11.24 34.42
CA LEU A 33 5.00 -10.52 33.52
C LEU A 33 5.54 -10.56 32.08
N VAL A 34 6.83 -10.26 31.89
CA VAL A 34 7.50 -10.31 30.60
C VAL A 34 7.40 -11.70 30.00
N ASN A 35 7.71 -12.74 30.78
CA ASN A 35 7.59 -14.12 30.32
C ASN A 35 6.15 -14.50 29.94
N LYS A 36 5.15 -14.06 30.70
CA LYS A 36 3.73 -14.28 30.34
C LYS A 36 3.35 -13.55 29.05
N ILE A 37 3.81 -12.32 28.84
CA ILE A 37 3.52 -11.56 27.62
C ILE A 37 4.19 -12.22 26.42
N PHE A 38 5.48 -12.54 26.49
CA PHE A 38 6.20 -13.14 25.36
C PHE A 38 5.79 -14.58 25.04
N ASN A 39 5.34 -15.34 26.04
CA ASN A 39 4.88 -16.71 25.86
C ASN A 39 3.36 -16.81 25.61
N PHE A 40 2.63 -15.69 25.69
CA PHE A 40 1.20 -15.68 25.39
C PHE A 40 1.01 -15.82 23.88
N ARG A 41 0.57 -16.99 23.47
CA ARG A 41 0.13 -17.24 22.09
C ARG A 41 -1.39 -17.25 22.08
N SER A 42 -1.98 -16.30 21.39
CA SER A 42 -3.41 -16.32 21.09
C SER A 42 -3.65 -17.20 19.89
N ASP A 43 -4.54 -18.17 19.98
CA ASP A 43 -5.02 -18.95 18.83
C ASP A 43 -5.98 -18.14 17.95
N ARG A 44 -6.36 -16.95 18.39
CA ARG A 44 -7.23 -16.03 17.64
C ARG A 44 -6.39 -15.00 16.89
N VAL A 45 -6.50 -15.00 15.58
CA VAL A 45 -5.98 -13.92 14.76
C VAL A 45 -6.96 -12.74 14.82
N THR A 46 -6.59 -11.70 15.58
CA THR A 46 -7.37 -10.46 15.58
C THR A 46 -7.10 -9.65 14.31
N PRO A 47 -8.02 -8.77 13.88
CA PRO A 47 -7.79 -7.89 12.73
C PRO A 47 -6.48 -7.08 12.84
N MET A 48 -6.17 -6.55 14.02
CA MET A 48 -4.91 -5.83 14.25
C MET A 48 -3.68 -6.71 14.08
N MET A 49 -3.71 -7.97 14.57
CA MET A 49 -2.61 -8.92 14.36
C MET A 49 -2.46 -9.28 12.89
N PHE A 50 -3.56 -9.42 12.16
CA PHE A 50 -3.54 -9.71 10.74
C PHE A 50 -2.88 -8.57 9.96
N GLU A 51 -3.33 -7.32 10.17
CA GLU A 51 -2.74 -6.14 9.54
C GLU A 51 -1.26 -5.96 9.91
N PHE A 52 -0.92 -6.17 11.19
CA PHE A 52 0.46 -6.09 11.65
C PHE A 52 1.35 -7.14 10.96
N ASN A 53 0.90 -8.38 10.90
CA ASN A 53 1.65 -9.46 10.26
C ASN A 53 1.83 -9.22 8.76
N LEU A 54 0.80 -8.70 8.07
CA LEU A 54 0.91 -8.31 6.66
C LEU A 54 1.97 -7.22 6.47
N ALA A 55 1.93 -6.18 7.29
CA ALA A 55 2.90 -5.09 7.23
C ALA A 55 4.33 -5.58 7.52
N GLU A 56 4.51 -6.43 8.53
CA GLU A 56 5.82 -7.01 8.86
C GLU A 56 6.37 -7.89 7.72
N GLN A 57 5.53 -8.70 7.09
CA GLN A 57 5.93 -9.50 5.94
C GLN A 57 6.31 -8.63 4.74
N ALA A 58 5.52 -7.59 4.46
CA ALA A 58 5.79 -6.66 3.37
C ALA A 58 7.11 -5.90 3.59
N GLN A 59 7.42 -5.49 4.83
CA GLN A 59 8.70 -4.85 5.17
C GLN A 59 9.91 -5.75 4.93
N LYS A 60 9.78 -7.07 5.16
CA LYS A 60 10.85 -8.04 4.91
C LYS A 60 11.12 -8.27 3.43
N HIS A 61 10.09 -8.08 2.61
CA HIS A 61 10.13 -8.30 1.15
C HIS A 61 9.50 -7.11 0.44
N ARG A 62 10.17 -5.94 0.54
CA ARG A 62 9.66 -4.71 -0.07
C ARG A 62 9.50 -4.88 -1.57
N MET A 63 8.30 -4.60 -2.06
CA MET A 63 7.93 -4.68 -3.46
C MET A 63 7.69 -3.28 -4.02
N ARG A 64 7.97 -3.11 -5.31
CA ARG A 64 7.69 -1.88 -6.07
C ARG A 64 6.23 -1.89 -6.49
N ILE A 65 5.44 -1.00 -5.91
CA ILE A 65 4.00 -0.92 -6.14
C ILE A 65 3.65 0.35 -6.91
N VAL A 66 3.01 0.18 -8.05
CA VAL A 66 2.51 1.29 -8.88
C VAL A 66 1.14 1.73 -8.42
N LEU A 67 0.97 3.03 -8.24
CA LEU A 67 -0.28 3.72 -7.99
C LEU A 67 -0.59 4.64 -9.17
N PRO A 68 -1.44 4.22 -10.13
CA PRO A 68 -1.66 4.96 -11.38
C PRO A 68 -2.49 6.23 -11.20
N GLU A 69 -3.12 6.41 -10.06
CA GLU A 69 -3.94 7.57 -9.70
C GLU A 69 -3.16 8.55 -8.80
N GLY A 70 -1.89 8.83 -9.15
CA GLY A 70 -0.96 9.60 -8.32
C GLY A 70 -1.38 11.05 -8.06
N GLU A 71 -2.32 11.59 -8.81
CA GLU A 71 -2.85 12.93 -8.57
C GLU A 71 -3.98 12.95 -7.52
N GLU A 72 -4.51 11.81 -7.11
CA GLU A 72 -5.58 11.72 -6.11
C GLU A 72 -5.01 11.88 -4.70
N LEU A 73 -5.57 12.83 -3.92
CA LEU A 73 -5.05 13.14 -2.58
C LEU A 73 -5.12 11.95 -1.61
N ARG A 74 -6.13 11.09 -1.73
CA ARG A 74 -6.24 9.88 -0.89
C ARG A 74 -5.11 8.90 -1.19
N ILE A 75 -4.73 8.79 -2.46
CA ILE A 75 -3.59 7.96 -2.90
C ILE A 75 -2.27 8.55 -2.40
N LEU A 76 -2.08 9.86 -2.48
CA LEU A 76 -0.87 10.51 -1.96
C LEU A 76 -0.72 10.32 -0.44
N ARG A 77 -1.80 10.42 0.32
CA ARG A 77 -1.78 10.14 1.77
C ARG A 77 -1.50 8.66 2.09
N ALA A 78 -2.07 7.76 1.31
CA ALA A 78 -1.79 6.34 1.46
C ALA A 78 -0.32 6.04 1.13
N ALA A 79 0.20 6.61 0.05
CA ALA A 79 1.61 6.51 -0.35
C ALA A 79 2.55 7.02 0.76
N GLU A 80 2.26 8.19 1.36
CA GLU A 80 3.01 8.73 2.50
C GLU A 80 3.07 7.72 3.65
N SER A 81 1.92 7.19 4.07
CA SER A 81 1.86 6.20 5.15
C SER A 81 2.64 4.93 4.84
N LEU A 82 2.60 4.45 3.61
CA LEU A 82 3.33 3.26 3.18
C LEU A 82 4.84 3.50 3.14
N CYS A 83 5.28 4.66 2.64
CA CYS A 83 6.69 5.06 2.63
C CYS A 83 7.23 5.22 4.06
N GLU A 84 6.54 5.99 4.92
CA GLU A 84 6.97 6.19 6.32
C GLU A 84 7.09 4.87 7.09
N ARG A 85 6.22 3.90 6.80
CA ARG A 85 6.25 2.56 7.42
C ARG A 85 7.20 1.59 6.72
N GLY A 86 7.82 1.96 5.60
CA GLY A 86 8.72 1.09 4.85
C GLY A 86 8.07 -0.18 4.30
N ILE A 87 6.77 -0.14 3.98
CA ILE A 87 5.99 -1.31 3.57
C ILE A 87 6.23 -1.67 2.11
N ALA A 88 6.37 -0.66 1.24
CA ALA A 88 6.57 -0.84 -0.19
C ALA A 88 7.39 0.30 -0.78
N ASP A 89 8.00 0.06 -1.93
CA ASP A 89 8.62 1.09 -2.76
C ASP A 89 7.55 1.63 -3.72
N ILE A 90 7.10 2.86 -3.49
CA ILE A 90 5.94 3.43 -4.16
C ILE A 90 6.33 4.14 -5.45
N ILE A 91 5.60 3.84 -6.53
CA ILE A 91 5.70 4.51 -7.81
C ILE A 91 4.35 5.18 -8.10
N LEU A 92 4.33 6.50 -8.14
CA LEU A 92 3.16 7.32 -8.46
C LEU A 92 3.17 7.67 -9.95
N LEU A 93 2.08 7.40 -10.66
CA LEU A 93 1.93 7.83 -12.05
C LEU A 93 0.96 9.00 -12.14
N GLY A 94 1.29 9.95 -13.02
CA GLY A 94 0.48 11.12 -13.30
C GLY A 94 1.32 12.30 -13.77
N ASP A 95 0.70 13.47 -13.84
CA ASP A 95 1.42 14.70 -14.11
C ASP A 95 2.34 15.07 -12.94
N THR A 96 3.63 15.14 -13.21
CA THR A 96 4.65 15.35 -12.18
C THR A 96 4.46 16.67 -11.46
N ASP A 97 4.14 17.75 -12.19
CA ASP A 97 4.00 19.08 -11.61
C ASP A 97 2.75 19.14 -10.72
N ALA A 98 1.64 18.56 -11.19
CA ALA A 98 0.39 18.49 -10.43
C ALA A 98 0.55 17.66 -9.13
N ILE A 99 1.28 16.55 -9.19
CA ILE A 99 1.60 15.72 -8.01
C ILE A 99 2.47 16.52 -7.04
N GLN A 100 3.55 17.14 -7.50
CA GLN A 100 4.47 17.93 -6.67
C GLN A 100 3.77 19.15 -6.03
N GLU A 101 2.90 19.82 -6.74
CA GLU A 101 2.08 20.91 -6.19
C GLU A 101 1.21 20.43 -5.04
N LYS A 102 0.55 19.28 -5.19
CA LYS A 102 -0.28 18.70 -4.13
C LYS A 102 0.56 18.26 -2.93
N ILE A 103 1.71 17.61 -3.15
CA ILE A 103 2.65 17.24 -2.08
C ILE A 103 3.03 18.47 -1.26
N LYS A 104 3.43 19.55 -1.92
CA LYS A 104 3.80 20.82 -1.28
C LYS A 104 2.61 21.47 -0.56
N LYS A 105 1.46 21.54 -1.23
CA LYS A 105 0.24 22.18 -0.69
C LYS A 105 -0.26 21.50 0.59
N PHE A 106 -0.16 20.17 0.66
CA PHE A 106 -0.65 19.39 1.80
C PHE A 106 0.46 18.98 2.78
N GLY A 107 1.72 19.38 2.52
CA GLY A 107 2.86 19.11 3.40
C GLY A 107 3.20 17.61 3.52
N LEU A 108 3.00 16.84 2.44
CA LEU A 108 3.19 15.40 2.45
C LEU A 108 4.68 15.03 2.35
N LYS A 109 5.08 13.96 3.04
CA LYS A 109 6.45 13.42 3.07
C LYS A 109 6.56 12.25 2.10
N LEU A 110 6.81 12.54 0.84
CA LEU A 110 6.88 11.57 -0.26
C LEU A 110 8.25 11.59 -0.97
N GLN A 111 9.33 11.90 -0.22
CA GLN A 111 10.69 11.96 -0.77
C GLN A 111 11.17 10.59 -1.29
N ASP A 112 10.69 9.51 -0.68
CA ASP A 112 11.05 8.13 -1.05
C ASP A 112 10.16 7.54 -2.15
N ALA A 113 9.11 8.25 -2.57
CA ALA A 113 8.26 7.83 -3.68
C ALA A 113 8.84 8.26 -5.03
N THR A 114 8.81 7.37 -6.01
CA THR A 114 9.17 7.68 -7.39
C THR A 114 7.95 8.23 -8.11
N ILE A 115 8.07 9.40 -8.76
CA ILE A 115 6.99 9.99 -9.56
C ILE A 115 7.37 9.85 -11.04
N ILE A 116 6.46 9.30 -11.83
CA ILE A 116 6.66 9.09 -13.26
C ILE A 116 5.47 9.66 -14.02
N GLN A 117 5.74 10.58 -14.96
CA GLN A 117 4.78 11.00 -15.96
C GLN A 117 4.89 10.03 -17.16
N PRO A 118 3.84 9.25 -17.48
CA PRO A 118 3.90 8.25 -18.55
C PRO A 118 4.42 8.80 -19.86
N THR A 119 3.88 9.92 -20.33
CA THR A 119 4.24 10.54 -21.62
C THR A 119 5.67 11.10 -21.69
N ALA A 120 6.27 11.44 -20.56
CA ALA A 120 7.65 11.91 -20.45
C ALA A 120 8.64 10.80 -20.09
N SER A 121 8.17 9.59 -19.86
CA SER A 121 9.01 8.45 -19.47
C SER A 121 9.88 7.98 -20.64
N PRO A 122 11.17 7.70 -20.42
CA PRO A 122 12.02 7.09 -21.43
C PRO A 122 11.55 5.69 -21.86
N ARG A 123 10.72 5.05 -21.05
CA ARG A 123 10.12 3.74 -21.32
C ARG A 123 8.88 3.81 -22.20
N PHE A 124 8.29 5.00 -22.41
CA PHE A 124 7.01 5.18 -23.11
C PHE A 124 6.95 4.45 -24.46
N ASN A 125 7.91 4.75 -25.34
CA ASN A 125 7.92 4.13 -26.69
C ASN A 125 8.18 2.61 -26.64
N ALA A 126 9.02 2.16 -25.72
CA ALA A 126 9.29 0.73 -25.54
C ALA A 126 8.04 -0.03 -25.09
N TYR A 127 7.27 0.54 -24.14
CA TYR A 127 6.01 -0.04 -23.68
C TYR A 127 4.93 -0.03 -24.77
N ALA A 128 4.82 1.08 -25.52
CA ALA A 128 3.88 1.17 -26.64
C ALA A 128 4.20 0.12 -27.71
N GLN A 129 5.47 -0.04 -28.06
CA GLN A 129 5.91 -1.06 -29.03
C GLN A 129 5.61 -2.47 -28.54
N GLN A 130 5.92 -2.78 -27.28
CA GLN A 130 5.64 -4.10 -26.70
C GLN A 130 4.14 -4.38 -26.64
N TYR A 131 3.31 -3.42 -26.23
CA TYR A 131 1.87 -3.56 -26.23
C TYR A 131 1.33 -3.78 -27.63
N TYR A 132 1.83 -3.05 -28.64
CA TYR A 132 1.51 -3.28 -30.04
C TYR A 132 1.84 -4.72 -30.46
N GLU A 133 3.07 -5.21 -30.17
CA GLU A 133 3.47 -6.58 -30.52
C GLU A 133 2.54 -7.63 -29.89
N MET A 134 2.09 -7.40 -28.66
CA MET A 134 1.17 -8.31 -27.97
C MET A 134 -0.23 -8.31 -28.57
N ARG A 135 -0.66 -7.24 -29.27
CA ARG A 135 -2.05 -7.01 -29.71
C ARG A 135 -2.21 -6.85 -31.21
N LYS A 136 -1.15 -6.80 -32.01
CA LYS A 136 -1.21 -6.63 -33.47
C LYS A 136 -2.06 -7.69 -34.16
N SER A 137 -2.06 -8.93 -33.66
CA SER A 137 -2.92 -10.00 -34.19
C SER A 137 -4.42 -9.76 -33.97
N LYS A 138 -4.78 -8.80 -33.08
CA LYS A 138 -6.16 -8.36 -32.84
C LYS A 138 -6.47 -7.02 -33.51
N GLY A 139 -5.62 -6.58 -34.43
CA GLY A 139 -5.84 -5.38 -35.24
C GLY A 139 -5.41 -4.06 -34.59
N LEU A 140 -4.64 -4.10 -33.46
CA LEU A 140 -4.10 -2.87 -32.86
C LEU A 140 -3.02 -2.29 -33.76
N THR A 141 -3.02 -0.95 -33.94
CA THR A 141 -1.92 -0.23 -34.59
C THR A 141 -0.93 0.30 -33.57
N LEU A 142 0.27 0.70 -34.01
CA LEU A 142 1.28 1.26 -33.12
C LEU A 142 0.81 2.60 -32.53
N GLU A 143 0.15 3.45 -33.32
CA GLU A 143 -0.40 4.73 -32.87
C GLU A 143 -1.43 4.51 -31.75
N GLN A 144 -2.30 3.52 -31.90
CA GLN A 144 -3.23 3.12 -30.84
C GLN A 144 -2.50 2.59 -29.60
N GLY A 145 -1.38 1.89 -29.80
CA GLY A 145 -0.52 1.47 -28.71
C GLY A 145 0.07 2.65 -27.94
N GLN A 146 0.54 3.66 -28.65
CA GLN A 146 1.04 4.91 -28.05
C GLN A 146 -0.08 5.68 -27.31
N GLU A 147 -1.26 5.79 -27.91
CA GLU A 147 -2.42 6.39 -27.25
C GLU A 147 -2.78 5.68 -25.93
N ARG A 148 -2.78 4.35 -25.93
CA ARG A 148 -3.04 3.57 -24.72
C ARG A 148 -2.00 3.78 -23.62
N MET A 149 -0.75 3.94 -23.97
CA MET A 149 0.34 4.19 -23.00
C MET A 149 0.29 5.56 -22.35
N GLN A 150 -0.50 6.51 -22.86
CA GLN A 150 -0.78 7.77 -22.18
C GLN A 150 -1.64 7.57 -20.92
N ASP A 151 -2.45 6.52 -20.90
CA ASP A 151 -3.25 6.14 -19.75
C ASP A 151 -2.37 5.51 -18.66
N SER A 152 -2.38 6.10 -17.46
CA SER A 152 -1.53 5.66 -16.34
C SER A 152 -1.81 4.21 -15.91
N THR A 153 -3.06 3.71 -16.08
CA THR A 153 -3.40 2.35 -15.71
C THR A 153 -2.79 1.35 -16.70
N TYR A 154 -2.86 1.65 -18.01
CA TYR A 154 -2.18 0.85 -19.03
C TYR A 154 -0.66 0.89 -18.88
N PHE A 155 -0.10 2.08 -18.66
CA PHE A 155 1.34 2.26 -18.44
C PHE A 155 1.81 1.48 -17.21
N GLY A 156 1.12 1.61 -16.07
CA GLY A 156 1.43 0.88 -14.85
C GLY A 156 1.30 -0.65 -15.01
N THR A 157 0.30 -1.11 -15.76
CA THR A 157 0.16 -2.53 -16.07
C THR A 157 1.33 -3.05 -16.93
N MET A 158 1.82 -2.25 -17.88
CA MET A 158 3.03 -2.59 -18.66
C MET A 158 4.28 -2.63 -17.78
N MET A 159 4.42 -1.71 -16.81
CA MET A 159 5.52 -1.77 -15.83
C MET A 159 5.55 -3.11 -15.10
N VAL A 160 4.39 -3.59 -14.65
CA VAL A 160 4.27 -4.89 -13.97
C VAL A 160 4.58 -6.04 -14.93
N GLN A 161 4.07 -6.00 -16.15
CA GLN A 161 4.29 -7.05 -17.16
C GLN A 161 5.76 -7.23 -17.52
N ILE A 162 6.52 -6.13 -17.54
CA ILE A 162 7.94 -6.13 -17.94
C ILE A 162 8.86 -6.37 -16.73
N GLY A 163 8.36 -6.23 -15.51
CA GLY A 163 9.12 -6.38 -14.28
C GLY A 163 9.81 -5.08 -13.83
N ASP A 164 9.40 -3.91 -14.35
CA ASP A 164 9.82 -2.62 -13.82
C ASP A 164 9.08 -2.25 -12.52
N ALA A 165 7.98 -2.96 -12.24
CA ALA A 165 7.26 -2.96 -10.96
C ALA A 165 6.78 -4.38 -10.63
N ASP A 166 6.46 -4.63 -9.35
CA ASP A 166 6.07 -5.96 -8.88
C ASP A 166 4.55 -6.09 -8.74
N GLY A 167 3.84 -4.96 -8.63
CA GLY A 167 2.39 -4.92 -8.54
C GLY A 167 1.82 -3.54 -8.80
N MET A 168 0.50 -3.47 -9.02
CA MET A 168 -0.25 -2.23 -9.18
C MET A 168 -1.52 -2.25 -8.35
N VAL A 169 -1.84 -1.13 -7.70
CA VAL A 169 -3.10 -0.94 -6.97
C VAL A 169 -3.81 0.29 -7.53
N SER A 170 -5.05 0.10 -7.98
CA SER A 170 -5.89 1.14 -8.58
C SER A 170 -7.34 1.00 -8.12
N GLY A 171 -8.15 2.03 -8.33
CA GLY A 171 -9.59 2.03 -8.06
C GLY A 171 -10.05 3.13 -7.11
N ALA A 172 -9.23 4.13 -6.81
CA ALA A 172 -9.66 5.29 -6.04
C ALA A 172 -10.52 6.26 -6.87
N VAL A 173 -10.22 6.38 -8.17
CA VAL A 173 -10.94 7.19 -9.16
C VAL A 173 -11.39 6.34 -10.33
N ASN A 174 -10.56 5.40 -10.75
CA ASN A 174 -10.82 4.51 -11.86
C ASN A 174 -11.96 3.53 -11.54
N THR A 175 -12.79 3.26 -12.55
CA THR A 175 -13.81 2.20 -12.43
C THR A 175 -13.15 0.82 -12.41
N THR A 176 -13.85 -0.19 -11.90
CA THR A 176 -13.40 -1.57 -11.93
C THR A 176 -13.04 -2.02 -13.34
N ALA A 177 -13.86 -1.68 -14.35
CA ALA A 177 -13.59 -2.02 -15.74
C ALA A 177 -12.31 -1.37 -16.26
N HIS A 178 -12.03 -0.12 -15.90
CA HIS A 178 -10.81 0.60 -16.30
C HIS A 178 -9.56 -0.02 -15.66
N THR A 179 -9.65 -0.45 -14.42
CA THR A 179 -8.55 -1.12 -13.71
C THR A 179 -8.27 -2.52 -14.25
N ILE A 180 -9.31 -3.32 -14.49
CA ILE A 180 -9.15 -4.75 -14.81
C ILE A 180 -8.85 -4.98 -16.31
N ARG A 181 -9.38 -4.14 -17.21
CA ARG A 181 -9.20 -4.32 -18.66
C ARG A 181 -7.72 -4.39 -19.07
N PRO A 182 -6.81 -3.49 -18.64
CA PRO A 182 -5.39 -3.58 -18.97
C PRO A 182 -4.77 -4.90 -18.49
N ALA A 183 -5.13 -5.37 -17.29
CA ALA A 183 -4.64 -6.64 -16.77
C ALA A 183 -5.03 -7.82 -17.65
N PHE A 184 -6.29 -7.90 -18.14
CA PHE A 184 -6.72 -8.93 -19.07
C PHE A 184 -6.07 -8.82 -20.45
N GLU A 185 -5.80 -7.62 -20.90
CA GLU A 185 -5.21 -7.39 -22.23
C GLU A 185 -3.70 -7.68 -22.25
N ILE A 186 -3.00 -7.39 -21.18
CA ILE A 186 -1.53 -7.40 -21.06
C ILE A 186 -1.04 -8.63 -20.29
N ILE A 187 -1.43 -8.78 -19.02
CA ILE A 187 -0.94 -9.83 -18.12
C ILE A 187 -1.61 -11.17 -18.43
N LYS A 188 -2.94 -11.14 -18.68
CA LYS A 188 -3.79 -12.31 -18.91
C LYS A 188 -3.91 -13.23 -17.68
N THR A 189 -4.59 -14.35 -17.84
CA THR A 189 -4.66 -15.43 -16.84
C THR A 189 -3.46 -16.36 -16.99
N LYS A 190 -3.15 -17.08 -15.90
CA LYS A 190 -2.19 -18.19 -15.98
C LYS A 190 -2.68 -19.26 -16.96
N PRO A 191 -1.76 -20.02 -17.57
CA PRO A 191 -2.17 -21.23 -18.32
C PRO A 191 -3.09 -22.07 -17.45
N ASP A 192 -4.08 -22.69 -18.06
CA ASP A 192 -5.08 -23.57 -17.42
C ASP A 192 -6.01 -22.90 -16.39
N THR A 193 -6.01 -21.56 -16.32
CA THR A 193 -6.94 -20.79 -15.48
C THR A 193 -7.95 -20.05 -16.35
N SER A 194 -9.22 -20.46 -16.26
CA SER A 194 -10.32 -19.87 -17.04
C SER A 194 -11.05 -18.75 -16.31
N ILE A 195 -10.89 -18.66 -14.98
CA ILE A 195 -11.66 -17.74 -14.14
C ILE A 195 -10.69 -16.88 -13.33
N VAL A 196 -10.97 -15.58 -13.26
CA VAL A 196 -10.33 -14.65 -12.32
C VAL A 196 -11.28 -14.46 -11.14
N SER A 197 -10.77 -14.69 -9.94
CA SER A 197 -11.51 -14.49 -8.69
C SER A 197 -10.76 -13.52 -7.78
N SER A 198 -11.49 -12.93 -6.86
CA SER A 198 -10.96 -12.06 -5.82
C SER A 198 -11.45 -12.53 -4.46
N VAL A 199 -10.75 -12.12 -3.42
CA VAL A 199 -11.08 -12.39 -2.03
C VAL A 199 -11.05 -11.08 -1.26
N PHE A 200 -12.07 -10.87 -0.42
CA PHE A 200 -12.13 -9.76 0.51
C PHE A 200 -11.84 -10.23 1.93
N PHE A 201 -10.87 -9.60 2.59
CA PHE A 201 -10.65 -9.74 4.02
C PHE A 201 -11.34 -8.58 4.74
N MET A 202 -12.49 -8.86 5.35
CA MET A 202 -13.25 -7.88 6.11
C MET A 202 -12.76 -7.86 7.55
N CYS A 203 -11.89 -6.91 7.87
CA CYS A 203 -11.37 -6.69 9.21
C CYS A 203 -12.40 -5.95 10.07
N LEU A 204 -13.24 -6.71 10.77
CA LEU A 204 -14.21 -6.17 11.73
C LEU A 204 -13.52 -5.85 13.07
N LYS A 205 -14.26 -5.32 14.03
CA LYS A 205 -13.70 -4.95 15.33
C LYS A 205 -13.10 -6.14 16.11
N ASP A 206 -13.68 -7.32 15.97
CA ASP A 206 -13.38 -8.52 16.77
C ASP A 206 -12.99 -9.76 15.96
N ARG A 207 -13.15 -9.71 14.64
CA ARG A 207 -12.92 -10.88 13.75
C ARG A 207 -12.59 -10.46 12.32
N ILE A 208 -12.05 -11.41 11.57
CA ILE A 208 -11.84 -11.29 10.11
C ILE A 208 -12.85 -12.21 9.43
N LEU A 209 -13.56 -11.69 8.45
CA LEU A 209 -14.40 -12.48 7.54
C LEU A 209 -13.73 -12.51 6.17
N VAL A 210 -13.88 -13.63 5.49
CA VAL A 210 -13.32 -13.86 4.15
C VAL A 210 -14.48 -14.16 3.20
N PHE A 211 -14.58 -13.40 2.11
CA PHE A 211 -15.60 -13.55 1.07
C PHE A 211 -14.98 -13.78 -0.30
#